data_38f4e13270e7969fa7ca1276dc34cd10
#
_entry.id   38f4e13270e7969fa7ca1276dc34cd10
#
_cell.length_a   1.000
_cell.length_b   1.000
_cell.length_c   1.000
_cell.angle_alpha   90.00
_cell.angle_beta   90.00
_cell.angle_gamma   90.00
#
_symmetry.space_group_name_H-M   'P 1'
#
loop_
_entity.id
_entity.type
_entity.pdbx_description
1 polymer ?
#
loop_
_entity_poly.entity_id
_entity_poly.type
_entity_poly.pdbx_seq_one_letter_code
_entity_poly.pdbx_strand_id
1 'polypeptide(L)'
;NAIPVFVSKKWGDKFRDAGLPILGDDIKSQVGATIVHRVLTKLFEDRGQKINRMYQLNVGGNQDFLNMLDRSRLESKKISKTNPVTSQMKIKPDPENVYVGPSDYVPWLNDNKLCFIRIEGEQYGGVPMNLELRLSVEDSPNSAGVITDAIRAAKVALDRKLSGPILEASCYLFKSPVKQVDDYTAKKMLMEMAEVGGGQVSNNGHKSVKEGELLTK
;
A
#
# COMPACT_ATOMS: atom_id res chain seq x y z
N ASN A 1 7.80 -11.38 2.16
CA ASN A 1 8.73 -10.73 3.11
C ASN A 1 8.07 -9.49 3.69
N ALA A 2 8.23 -9.26 5.01
CA ALA A 2 7.61 -8.13 5.71
C ALA A 2 8.60 -6.99 6.01
N ILE A 3 9.85 -7.14 5.62
CA ILE A 3 10.92 -6.18 5.95
C ILE A 3 11.32 -5.40 4.69
N PRO A 4 11.10 -4.07 4.65
CA PRO A 4 11.34 -3.25 3.45
C PRO A 4 12.76 -3.34 2.89
N VAL A 5 13.76 -3.54 3.75
CA VAL A 5 15.16 -3.61 3.34
C VAL A 5 15.43 -4.71 2.30
N PHE A 6 14.68 -5.81 2.32
CA PHE A 6 14.91 -6.92 1.40
C PHE A 6 14.43 -6.65 -0.02
N VAL A 7 13.54 -5.69 -0.22
CA VAL A 7 13.16 -5.21 -1.56
C VAL A 7 13.94 -3.96 -2.00
N SER A 8 14.80 -3.43 -1.13
CA SER A 8 15.72 -2.35 -1.49
C SER A 8 16.68 -2.77 -2.60
N LYS A 9 17.29 -1.78 -3.29
CA LYS A 9 18.23 -2.07 -4.39
C LYS A 9 19.30 -3.08 -4.00
N LYS A 10 19.95 -2.90 -2.86
CA LYS A 10 21.07 -3.76 -2.40
C LYS A 10 20.67 -5.23 -2.26
N TRP A 11 19.53 -5.52 -1.67
CA TRP A 11 19.07 -6.89 -1.45
C TRP A 11 18.29 -7.41 -2.66
N GLY A 12 17.53 -6.55 -3.32
CA GLY A 12 16.83 -6.89 -4.56
C GLY A 12 17.77 -7.38 -5.66
N ASP A 13 18.96 -6.77 -5.79
CA ASP A 13 19.99 -7.22 -6.73
C ASP A 13 20.51 -8.62 -6.36
N LYS A 14 20.74 -8.91 -5.06
CA LYS A 14 21.15 -10.26 -4.63
C LYS A 14 20.11 -11.34 -4.96
N PHE A 15 18.82 -11.04 -4.81
CA PHE A 15 17.75 -11.96 -5.21
C PHE A 15 17.73 -12.15 -6.73
N ARG A 16 17.96 -11.08 -7.49
CA ARG A 16 18.06 -11.15 -8.96
C ARG A 16 19.23 -12.01 -9.41
N ASP A 17 20.40 -11.80 -8.82
CA ASP A 17 21.63 -12.58 -9.14
C ASP A 17 21.48 -14.05 -8.76
N ALA A 18 20.72 -14.35 -7.72
CA ALA A 18 20.39 -15.71 -7.32
C ALA A 18 19.28 -16.36 -8.16
N GLY A 19 18.68 -15.64 -9.11
CA GLY A 19 17.57 -16.13 -9.92
C GLY A 19 16.25 -16.32 -9.15
N LEU A 20 16.10 -15.65 -8.01
CA LEU A 20 14.94 -15.80 -7.11
C LEU A 20 14.05 -14.54 -7.10
N PRO A 21 12.73 -14.70 -7.18
CA PRO A 21 11.81 -13.59 -6.98
C PRO A 21 11.71 -13.20 -5.50
N ILE A 22 11.49 -11.93 -5.22
CA ILE A 22 11.12 -11.43 -3.91
C ILE A 22 9.93 -10.48 -4.01
N LEU A 23 8.93 -10.70 -3.16
CA LEU A 23 7.77 -9.85 -2.98
C LEU A 23 7.84 -9.21 -1.58
N GLY A 24 7.35 -8.05 -1.44
CA GLY A 24 7.33 -7.38 -0.13
C GLY A 24 7.13 -5.90 -0.32
N ASP A 25 6.93 -5.23 0.76
CA ASP A 25 7.37 -5.44 2.16
C ASP A 25 6.29 -6.04 3.10
N ASP A 26 5.60 -5.15 3.84
CA ASP A 26 4.48 -5.49 4.71
C ASP A 26 3.19 -5.64 3.89
N ILE A 27 2.45 -6.72 4.16
CA ILE A 27 1.25 -7.06 3.39
C ILE A 27 0.12 -6.05 3.64
N LYS A 28 -0.63 -5.71 2.60
CA LYS A 28 -1.93 -5.04 2.74
C LYS A 28 -2.99 -6.05 3.16
N SER A 29 -4.09 -5.58 3.73
CA SER A 29 -5.28 -6.42 3.94
C SER A 29 -6.22 -6.31 2.73
N GLN A 30 -7.21 -7.19 2.61
CA GLN A 30 -8.21 -7.12 1.53
C GLN A 30 -9.01 -5.82 1.63
N VAL A 31 -9.70 -5.61 2.75
CA VAL A 31 -10.37 -4.35 3.08
C VAL A 31 -9.86 -3.89 4.43
N GLY A 32 -8.69 -3.27 4.44
CA GLY A 32 -8.03 -2.79 5.66
C GLY A 32 -7.90 -1.28 5.69
N ALA A 33 -7.43 -0.77 6.82
CA ALA A 33 -7.29 0.66 7.08
C ALA A 33 -6.51 1.39 5.96
N THR A 34 -5.40 0.84 5.52
CA THR A 34 -4.57 1.43 4.44
C THR A 34 -5.34 1.50 3.13
N ILE A 35 -6.03 0.42 2.73
CA ILE A 35 -6.78 0.37 1.47
C ILE A 35 -7.93 1.37 1.51
N VAL A 36 -8.72 1.38 2.59
CA VAL A 36 -9.86 2.29 2.73
C VAL A 36 -9.39 3.74 2.72
N HIS A 37 -8.33 4.08 3.46
CA HIS A 37 -7.79 5.44 3.47
C HIS A 37 -7.28 5.88 2.09
N ARG A 38 -6.59 5.00 1.36
CA ARG A 38 -6.16 5.25 -0.03
C ARG A 38 -7.32 5.53 -0.96
N VAL A 39 -8.36 4.70 -0.90
CA VAL A 39 -9.57 4.87 -1.73
C VAL A 39 -10.27 6.19 -1.43
N LEU A 40 -10.43 6.54 -0.15
CA LEU A 40 -11.02 7.82 0.25
C LEU A 40 -10.17 9.01 -0.21
N THR A 41 -8.86 8.95 -0.03
CA THR A 41 -7.93 9.99 -0.51
C THR A 41 -8.03 10.14 -2.03
N LYS A 42 -8.07 9.02 -2.77
CA LYS A 42 -8.24 9.02 -4.21
C LYS A 42 -9.59 9.60 -4.63
N LEU A 43 -10.66 9.32 -3.90
CA LEU A 43 -11.99 9.90 -4.14
C LEU A 43 -11.94 11.43 -4.09
N PHE A 44 -11.29 12.02 -3.06
CA PHE A 44 -11.13 13.47 -2.97
C PHE A 44 -10.35 14.01 -4.17
N GLU A 45 -9.22 13.37 -4.52
CA GLU A 45 -8.40 13.75 -5.67
C GLU A 45 -9.20 13.70 -6.98
N ASP A 46 -9.93 12.61 -7.25
CA ASP A 46 -10.70 12.41 -8.48
C ASP A 46 -11.89 13.37 -8.59
N ARG A 47 -12.40 13.85 -7.45
CA ARG A 47 -13.47 14.84 -7.40
C ARG A 47 -12.96 16.28 -7.36
N GLY A 48 -11.64 16.48 -7.45
CA GLY A 48 -11.03 17.82 -7.40
C GLY A 48 -11.17 18.51 -6.05
N GLN A 49 -11.33 17.74 -4.97
CA GLN A 49 -11.47 18.28 -3.62
C GLN A 49 -10.09 18.39 -2.96
N LYS A 50 -9.82 19.53 -2.35
CA LYS A 50 -8.60 19.74 -1.59
C LYS A 50 -8.69 19.05 -0.23
N ILE A 51 -7.68 18.26 0.11
CA ILE A 51 -7.50 17.74 1.46
C ILE A 51 -6.58 18.68 2.23
N ASN A 52 -7.04 19.20 3.36
CA ASN A 52 -6.26 20.07 4.22
C ASN A 52 -5.51 19.27 5.30
N ARG A 53 -6.19 18.33 5.93
CA ARG A 53 -5.59 17.45 6.95
C ARG A 53 -6.33 16.14 7.06
N MET A 54 -5.64 15.12 7.55
CA MET A 54 -6.22 13.79 7.74
C MET A 54 -5.51 13.02 8.84
N TYR A 55 -6.25 12.14 9.49
CA TYR A 55 -5.65 11.15 10.38
C TYR A 55 -6.26 9.77 10.18
N GLN A 56 -5.48 8.77 10.57
CA GLN A 56 -5.90 7.39 10.74
C GLN A 56 -5.39 6.89 12.09
N LEU A 57 -6.31 6.50 12.95
CA LEU A 57 -6.02 5.88 14.25
C LEU A 57 -6.42 4.41 14.19
N ASN A 58 -5.62 3.55 14.79
CA ASN A 58 -5.90 2.12 14.83
C ASN A 58 -5.83 1.62 16.27
N VAL A 59 -6.74 0.76 16.66
CA VAL A 59 -6.74 0.06 17.95
C VAL A 59 -6.93 -1.42 17.67
N GLY A 60 -6.19 -2.28 18.32
CA GLY A 60 -6.31 -3.73 18.15
C GLY A 60 -5.81 -4.49 19.35
N GLY A 61 -6.09 -5.80 19.39
CA GLY A 61 -5.75 -6.65 20.53
C GLY A 61 -4.81 -7.81 20.18
N ASN A 62 -4.32 -7.89 18.94
CA ASN A 62 -3.40 -8.94 18.54
C ASN A 62 -1.93 -8.62 18.88
N GLN A 63 -1.05 -9.60 18.66
CA GLN A 63 0.36 -9.50 18.99
C GLN A 63 1.10 -8.38 18.23
N ASP A 64 0.67 -8.01 17.02
CA ASP A 64 1.30 -6.91 16.27
C ASP A 64 1.04 -5.57 16.97
N PHE A 65 -0.18 -5.36 17.48
CA PHE A 65 -0.49 -4.16 18.26
C PHE A 65 0.28 -4.11 19.59
N LEU A 66 0.42 -5.23 20.29
CA LEU A 66 1.24 -5.31 21.49
C LEU A 66 2.71 -4.95 21.19
N ASN A 67 3.27 -5.51 20.13
CA ASN A 67 4.64 -5.22 19.71
C ASN A 67 4.85 -3.75 19.29
N MET A 68 3.80 -3.08 18.85
CA MET A 68 3.87 -1.67 18.45
C MET A 68 3.88 -0.68 19.63
N LEU A 69 3.65 -1.14 20.86
CA LEU A 69 3.83 -0.32 22.07
C LEU A 69 5.30 0.02 22.31
N ASP A 70 6.23 -0.74 21.76
CA ASP A 70 7.66 -0.41 21.78
C ASP A 70 7.94 0.78 20.85
N ARG A 71 8.17 1.96 21.50
CA ARG A 71 8.39 3.24 20.81
C ARG A 71 9.59 3.25 19.87
N SER A 72 10.59 2.38 20.09
CA SER A 72 11.77 2.30 19.22
C SER A 72 11.44 1.85 17.78
N ARG A 73 10.28 1.21 17.60
CA ARG A 73 9.79 0.71 16.31
C ARG A 73 8.81 1.65 15.61
N LEU A 74 8.37 2.72 16.28
CA LEU A 74 7.31 3.61 15.79
C LEU A 74 7.73 4.46 14.59
N GLU A 75 8.97 4.97 14.56
CA GLU A 75 9.42 5.88 13.50
C GLU A 75 9.44 5.22 12.11
N SER A 76 10.01 4.04 12.00
CA SER A 76 10.04 3.31 10.71
C SER A 76 8.65 2.89 10.23
N LYS A 77 7.77 2.52 11.17
CA LYS A 77 6.39 2.15 10.85
C LYS A 77 5.52 3.37 10.49
N LYS A 78 5.78 4.55 11.03
CA LYS A 78 5.07 5.79 10.68
C LYS A 78 5.31 6.16 9.22
N ILE A 79 6.54 6.13 8.77
CA ILE A 79 6.92 6.42 7.38
C ILE A 79 6.27 5.41 6.42
N SER A 80 6.35 4.12 6.73
CA SER A 80 5.80 3.05 5.88
C SER A 80 4.27 3.06 5.78
N LYS A 81 3.57 3.67 6.74
CA LYS A 81 2.10 3.77 6.72
C LYS A 81 1.59 5.07 6.10
N THR A 82 2.33 6.17 6.23
CA THR A 82 1.94 7.48 5.68
C THR A 82 2.14 7.54 4.16
N ASN A 83 3.28 7.07 3.67
CA ASN A 83 3.61 7.10 2.25
C ASN A 83 2.57 6.40 1.34
N PRO A 84 2.03 5.22 1.68
CA PRO A 84 1.00 4.58 0.86
C PRO A 84 -0.25 5.45 0.67
N VAL A 85 -0.67 6.18 1.70
CA VAL A 85 -1.87 7.03 1.64
C VAL A 85 -1.59 8.29 0.82
N THR A 86 -0.52 9.01 1.13
CA THR A 86 -0.18 10.26 0.44
C THR A 86 0.26 10.06 -1.01
N SER A 87 0.64 8.83 -1.39
CA SER A 87 0.98 8.51 -2.79
C SER A 87 -0.21 8.59 -3.76
N GLN A 88 -1.44 8.64 -3.25
CA GLN A 88 -2.66 8.81 -4.07
C GLN A 88 -2.93 10.26 -4.44
N MET A 89 -2.18 11.20 -3.88
CA MET A 89 -2.44 12.64 -4.01
C MET A 89 -1.39 13.31 -4.90
N LYS A 90 -1.83 14.16 -5.82
CA LYS A 90 -0.97 15.09 -6.58
C LYS A 90 -0.51 16.25 -5.70
N ILE A 91 -1.46 16.83 -4.95
CA ILE A 91 -1.20 17.90 -3.98
C ILE A 91 -1.30 17.30 -2.59
N LYS A 92 -0.16 17.20 -1.91
CA LYS A 92 -0.08 16.62 -0.57
C LYS A 92 -0.27 17.72 0.47
N PRO A 93 -1.02 17.45 1.55
CA PRO A 93 -1.01 18.32 2.73
C PRO A 93 0.39 18.38 3.34
N ASP A 94 0.64 19.42 4.13
CA ASP A 94 1.87 19.50 4.91
C ASP A 94 2.02 18.26 5.81
N PRO A 95 3.24 17.74 6.00
CA PRO A 95 3.46 16.52 6.77
C PRO A 95 2.88 16.54 8.19
N GLU A 96 2.81 17.70 8.83
CA GLU A 96 2.22 17.89 10.16
C GLU A 96 0.68 17.72 10.16
N ASN A 97 0.05 17.89 8.99
CA ASN A 97 -1.39 17.73 8.79
C ASN A 97 -1.79 16.29 8.40
N VAL A 98 -0.84 15.35 8.38
CA VAL A 98 -1.09 13.95 8.06
C VAL A 98 -0.61 13.06 9.20
N TYR A 99 -1.55 12.38 9.84
CA TYR A 99 -1.21 11.44 10.89
C TYR A 99 -1.75 10.04 10.55
N VAL A 100 -0.85 9.09 10.32
CA VAL A 100 -1.18 7.68 10.13
C VAL A 100 -0.32 6.84 11.07
N GLY A 101 -0.95 6.22 12.03
CA GLY A 101 -0.19 5.47 13.03
C GLY A 101 -0.93 4.32 13.66
N PRO A 102 -0.18 3.42 14.33
CA PRO A 102 -0.74 2.62 15.38
C PRO A 102 -1.15 3.57 16.50
N SER A 103 -2.22 3.25 17.18
CA SER A 103 -2.68 4.08 18.29
C SER A 103 -2.50 3.36 19.60
N ASP A 104 -3.21 2.24 19.82
CA ASP A 104 -3.20 1.60 21.12
C ASP A 104 -3.49 0.10 21.04
N TYR A 105 -3.21 -0.59 22.16
CA TYR A 105 -3.44 -1.99 22.35
C TYR A 105 -4.50 -2.22 23.42
N VAL A 106 -5.56 -2.94 23.04
CA VAL A 106 -6.64 -3.33 23.94
C VAL A 106 -6.76 -4.86 23.91
N PRO A 107 -6.28 -5.57 24.96
CA PRO A 107 -6.13 -7.04 24.94
C PRO A 107 -7.41 -7.80 24.60
N TRP A 108 -8.55 -7.36 25.12
CA TRP A 108 -9.83 -8.03 24.92
C TRP A 108 -10.41 -7.91 23.51
N LEU A 109 -9.84 -7.05 22.65
CA LEU A 109 -10.17 -7.02 21.22
C LEU A 109 -9.68 -8.25 20.48
N ASN A 110 -8.71 -9.00 21.04
CA ASN A 110 -8.12 -10.16 20.39
C ASN A 110 -7.62 -9.83 18.98
N ASP A 111 -8.13 -10.49 17.94
CA ASP A 111 -7.76 -10.22 16.56
C ASP A 111 -8.57 -9.09 15.91
N ASN A 112 -9.59 -8.57 16.59
CA ASN A 112 -10.38 -7.46 16.07
C ASN A 112 -9.57 -6.17 16.07
N LYS A 113 -9.62 -5.48 14.94
CA LYS A 113 -8.97 -4.20 14.69
C LYS A 113 -9.99 -3.14 14.36
N LEU A 114 -9.94 -2.07 15.10
CA LEU A 114 -10.71 -0.86 14.86
C LEU A 114 -9.82 0.17 14.17
N CYS A 115 -10.37 0.81 13.15
CA CYS A 115 -9.72 1.92 12.46
C CYS A 115 -10.67 3.11 12.41
N PHE A 116 -10.16 4.28 12.73
CA PHE A 116 -10.86 5.55 12.64
C PHE A 116 -10.12 6.43 11.65
N ILE A 117 -10.79 6.85 10.60
CA ILE A 117 -10.24 7.74 9.58
C ILE A 117 -11.06 9.02 9.60
N ARG A 118 -10.37 10.16 9.62
CA ARG A 118 -10.97 11.48 9.38
C ARG A 118 -10.18 12.20 8.30
N ILE A 119 -10.89 12.76 7.33
CA ILE A 119 -10.34 13.59 6.26
C ILE A 119 -11.09 14.92 6.29
N GLU A 120 -10.35 16.01 6.41
CA GLU A 120 -10.88 17.36 6.36
C GLU A 120 -10.40 18.06 5.09
N GLY A 121 -11.31 18.69 4.41
CA GLY A 121 -11.04 19.34 3.14
C GLY A 121 -12.01 20.48 2.84
N GLU A 122 -11.99 20.91 1.59
CA GLU A 122 -12.82 22.00 1.12
C GLU A 122 -13.62 21.56 -0.09
N GLN A 123 -14.89 21.99 -0.11
CA GLN A 123 -15.78 21.89 -1.25
C GLN A 123 -15.65 23.14 -2.14
N TYR A 124 -16.47 23.20 -3.19
CA TYR A 124 -16.58 24.39 -4.04
C TYR A 124 -16.81 25.66 -3.19
N GLY A 125 -16.11 26.73 -3.56
CA GLY A 125 -16.18 28.00 -2.84
C GLY A 125 -15.43 28.04 -1.51
N GLY A 126 -14.57 27.06 -1.22
CA GLY A 126 -13.80 27.00 0.03
C GLY A 126 -14.64 26.57 1.25
N VAL A 127 -15.82 25.99 1.03
CA VAL A 127 -16.68 25.56 2.13
C VAL A 127 -16.08 24.32 2.80
N PRO A 128 -15.87 24.34 4.13
CA PRO A 128 -15.29 23.20 4.84
C PRO A 128 -16.15 21.94 4.74
N MET A 129 -15.48 20.80 4.62
CA MET A 129 -16.11 19.49 4.74
C MET A 129 -15.23 18.54 5.53
N ASN A 130 -15.85 17.55 6.15
CA ASN A 130 -15.12 16.44 6.73
C ASN A 130 -15.83 15.11 6.42
N LEU A 131 -15.03 14.06 6.37
CA LEU A 131 -15.48 12.68 6.24
C LEU A 131 -14.92 11.90 7.41
N GLU A 132 -15.78 11.17 8.09
CA GLU A 132 -15.38 10.24 9.15
C GLU A 132 -15.80 8.82 8.78
N LEU A 133 -14.91 7.87 9.05
CA LEU A 133 -15.17 6.46 8.83
C LEU A 133 -14.63 5.65 10.00
N ARG A 134 -15.44 4.70 10.46
CA ARG A 134 -15.03 3.66 11.40
C ARG A 134 -15.08 2.31 10.69
N LEU A 135 -13.96 1.58 10.70
CA LEU A 135 -13.85 0.21 10.20
C LEU A 135 -13.58 -0.73 11.37
N SER A 136 -14.26 -1.87 11.41
CA SER A 136 -13.98 -2.96 12.34
C SER A 136 -13.80 -4.25 11.55
N VAL A 137 -12.67 -4.91 11.70
CA VAL A 137 -12.32 -6.13 10.96
C VAL A 137 -11.55 -7.11 11.84
N GLU A 138 -11.66 -8.40 11.55
CA GLU A 138 -10.70 -9.40 12.03
C GLU A 138 -9.44 -9.30 11.18
N ASP A 139 -8.32 -8.93 11.79
CA ASP A 139 -7.09 -8.54 11.08
C ASP A 139 -6.44 -9.73 10.36
N SER A 140 -6.39 -10.89 11.01
CA SER A 140 -5.74 -12.10 10.48
C SER A 140 -6.45 -12.67 9.24
N PRO A 141 -7.77 -12.93 9.26
CA PRO A 141 -8.48 -13.38 8.05
C PRO A 141 -8.41 -12.38 6.90
N ASN A 142 -8.48 -11.08 7.23
CA ASN A 142 -8.42 -10.00 6.25
C ASN A 142 -7.05 -9.92 5.56
N SER A 143 -5.98 -10.27 6.27
CA SER A 143 -4.63 -10.36 5.71
C SER A 143 -4.38 -11.69 4.98
N ALA A 144 -4.96 -12.79 5.47
CA ALA A 144 -4.76 -14.13 4.93
C ALA A 144 -5.17 -14.25 3.46
N GLY A 145 -6.25 -13.57 3.06
CA GLY A 145 -6.68 -13.51 1.66
C GLY A 145 -5.61 -12.93 0.75
N VAL A 146 -4.99 -11.83 1.15
CA VAL A 146 -3.92 -11.19 0.36
C VAL A 146 -2.63 -12.00 0.41
N ILE A 147 -2.31 -12.66 1.55
CA ILE A 147 -1.17 -13.57 1.65
C ILE A 147 -1.32 -14.72 0.67
N THR A 148 -2.52 -15.28 0.52
CA THR A 148 -2.81 -16.34 -0.44
C THR A 148 -2.50 -15.87 -1.87
N ASP A 149 -2.94 -14.67 -2.24
CA ASP A 149 -2.63 -14.11 -3.56
C ASP A 149 -1.14 -13.81 -3.73
N ALA A 150 -0.46 -13.36 -2.68
CA ALA A 150 0.99 -13.15 -2.71
C ALA A 150 1.77 -14.46 -2.94
N ILE A 151 1.35 -15.57 -2.31
CA ILE A 151 1.94 -16.89 -2.53
C ILE A 151 1.71 -17.34 -3.98
N ARG A 152 0.50 -17.15 -4.51
CA ARG A 152 0.19 -17.47 -5.91
C ARG A 152 1.03 -16.64 -6.88
N ALA A 153 1.15 -15.34 -6.63
CA ALA A 153 1.99 -14.45 -7.44
C ALA A 153 3.47 -14.86 -7.39
N ALA A 154 3.98 -15.23 -6.20
CA ALA A 154 5.33 -15.74 -6.05
C ALA A 154 5.57 -17.03 -6.84
N LYS A 155 4.59 -17.96 -6.83
CA LYS A 155 4.63 -19.19 -7.63
C LYS A 155 4.67 -18.88 -9.12
N VAL A 156 3.82 -17.99 -9.60
CA VAL A 156 3.82 -17.54 -11.02
C VAL A 156 5.18 -16.93 -11.39
N ALA A 157 5.76 -16.10 -10.51
CA ALA A 157 7.07 -15.51 -10.75
C ALA A 157 8.18 -16.58 -10.86
N LEU A 158 8.17 -17.58 -9.98
CA LEU A 158 9.10 -18.72 -10.02
C LEU A 158 8.95 -19.52 -11.30
N ASP A 159 7.73 -19.89 -11.69
CA ASP A 159 7.47 -20.68 -12.90
C ASP A 159 7.94 -19.96 -14.17
N ARG A 160 7.87 -18.63 -14.16
CA ARG A 160 8.33 -17.78 -15.26
C ARG A 160 9.79 -17.36 -15.17
N LYS A 161 10.51 -17.85 -14.18
CA LYS A 161 11.93 -17.52 -13.93
C LYS A 161 12.16 -16.01 -13.79
N LEU A 162 11.16 -15.29 -13.24
CA LEU A 162 11.35 -13.89 -12.86
C LEU A 162 12.20 -13.83 -11.61
N SER A 163 13.05 -12.81 -11.50
CA SER A 163 13.99 -12.69 -10.38
C SER A 163 14.12 -11.25 -9.89
N GLY A 164 14.55 -11.09 -8.63
CA GLY A 164 14.60 -9.80 -7.96
C GLY A 164 13.23 -9.35 -7.46
N PRO A 165 13.07 -8.06 -7.13
CA PRO A 165 11.80 -7.49 -6.69
C PRO A 165 10.74 -7.56 -7.80
N ILE A 166 9.64 -8.26 -7.55
CA ILE A 166 8.50 -8.38 -8.46
C ILE A 166 7.55 -7.21 -8.21
N LEU A 167 7.68 -6.18 -9.03
CA LEU A 167 6.92 -4.94 -8.87
C LEU A 167 5.42 -5.13 -9.13
N GLU A 168 5.08 -5.95 -10.13
CA GLU A 168 3.72 -6.21 -10.58
C GLU A 168 2.85 -6.73 -9.44
N ALA A 169 3.37 -7.62 -8.63
CA ALA A 169 2.67 -8.13 -7.46
C ALA A 169 2.85 -7.23 -6.22
N SER A 170 4.06 -6.70 -6.02
CA SER A 170 4.37 -5.94 -4.80
C SER A 170 3.61 -4.62 -4.72
N CYS A 171 3.41 -3.93 -5.84
CA CYS A 171 2.66 -2.67 -5.86
C CYS A 171 1.21 -2.84 -5.40
N TYR A 172 0.56 -3.94 -5.75
CA TYR A 172 -0.83 -4.20 -5.37
C TYR A 172 -0.97 -4.79 -3.97
N LEU A 173 -0.13 -5.77 -3.64
CA LEU A 173 -0.30 -6.61 -2.45
C LEU A 173 0.40 -6.07 -1.20
N PHE A 174 1.38 -5.17 -1.33
CA PHE A 174 2.23 -4.72 -0.23
C PHE A 174 2.22 -3.20 -0.02
N LYS A 175 2.56 -2.74 1.19
CA LYS A 175 2.41 -1.34 1.60
C LYS A 175 3.48 -0.42 1.04
N SER A 176 4.75 -0.86 1.01
CA SER A 176 5.89 -0.05 0.57
C SER A 176 6.78 -0.81 -0.42
N PRO A 177 6.26 -1.14 -1.60
CA PRO A 177 7.08 -1.72 -2.67
C PRO A 177 8.18 -0.76 -3.10
N VAL A 178 9.15 -1.25 -3.86
CA VAL A 178 10.26 -0.43 -4.40
C VAL A 178 9.76 0.80 -5.16
N LYS A 179 8.62 0.68 -5.81
CA LYS A 179 7.94 1.78 -6.52
C LYS A 179 6.47 1.83 -6.11
N GLN A 180 6.00 3.01 -5.74
CA GLN A 180 4.58 3.25 -5.49
C GLN A 180 3.87 3.63 -6.78
N VAL A 181 2.69 3.06 -6.99
CA VAL A 181 1.76 3.43 -8.05
C VAL A 181 0.35 3.51 -7.48
N ASP A 182 -0.58 4.09 -8.23
CA ASP A 182 -2.00 4.09 -7.85
C ASP A 182 -2.58 2.66 -7.89
N ASP A 183 -3.67 2.44 -7.16
CA ASP A 183 -4.22 1.10 -6.98
C ASP A 183 -4.81 0.50 -8.28
N TYR A 184 -5.30 1.34 -9.20
CA TYR A 184 -5.78 0.87 -10.51
C TYR A 184 -4.62 0.33 -11.35
N THR A 185 -3.54 1.12 -11.46
CA THR A 185 -2.32 0.70 -12.17
C THR A 185 -1.71 -0.54 -11.51
N ALA A 186 -1.63 -0.59 -10.18
CA ALA A 186 -1.10 -1.75 -9.46
C ALA A 186 -1.91 -3.02 -9.74
N LYS A 187 -3.24 -2.92 -9.74
CA LYS A 187 -4.13 -4.05 -10.07
C LYS A 187 -3.92 -4.52 -11.50
N LYS A 188 -3.84 -3.59 -12.46
CA LYS A 188 -3.60 -3.91 -13.87
C LYS A 188 -2.28 -4.66 -14.04
N MET A 189 -1.19 -4.18 -13.43
CA MET A 189 0.13 -4.83 -13.46
C MET A 189 0.06 -6.28 -12.92
N LEU A 190 -0.62 -6.50 -11.78
CA LEU A 190 -0.80 -7.83 -11.22
C LEU A 190 -1.59 -8.75 -12.14
N MET A 191 -2.69 -8.25 -12.73
CA MET A 191 -3.53 -9.03 -13.65
C MET A 191 -2.76 -9.40 -14.92
N GLU A 192 -2.05 -8.46 -15.53
CA GLU A 192 -1.18 -8.72 -16.68
C GLU A 192 -0.12 -9.77 -16.35
N MET A 193 0.51 -9.66 -15.17
CA MET A 193 1.41 -10.69 -14.68
C MET A 193 0.72 -12.05 -14.51
N ALA A 194 -0.54 -12.11 -14.12
CA ALA A 194 -1.28 -13.37 -13.96
C ALA A 194 -1.71 -13.99 -15.29
N GLU A 195 -2.14 -13.19 -16.25
CA GLU A 195 -2.74 -13.61 -17.52
C GLU A 195 -1.72 -14.05 -18.58
N VAL A 196 -0.50 -13.52 -18.59
CA VAL A 196 0.54 -13.91 -19.55
C VAL A 196 1.01 -15.33 -19.28
N GLY A 197 0.16 -16.31 -19.53
CA GLY A 197 0.46 -17.74 -19.48
C GLY A 197 0.48 -18.32 -20.88
N GLY A 198 1.61 -18.23 -21.60
CA GLY A 198 1.78 -18.93 -22.87
C GLY A 198 2.42 -18.15 -24.03
N GLY A 199 2.75 -16.90 -23.87
CA GLY A 199 3.46 -16.11 -24.88
C GLY A 199 4.77 -15.56 -24.35
N GLN A 200 5.85 -15.67 -25.11
CA GLN A 200 7.18 -15.17 -24.77
C GLN A 200 7.13 -13.72 -24.27
N VAL A 201 7.53 -13.50 -23.03
CA VAL A 201 7.85 -12.16 -22.55
C VAL A 201 9.10 -11.71 -23.31
N SER A 202 8.91 -10.82 -24.27
CA SER A 202 10.03 -10.13 -24.90
C SER A 202 10.75 -9.32 -23.82
N ASN A 203 12.01 -9.58 -23.65
CA ASN A 203 12.96 -8.84 -22.82
C ASN A 203 13.17 -7.43 -23.43
N ASN A 204 12.14 -6.62 -23.51
CA ASN A 204 12.25 -5.23 -23.91
C ASN A 204 12.38 -4.37 -22.66
N GLY A 205 13.61 -3.94 -22.49
CA GLY A 205 14.03 -2.98 -21.49
C GLY A 205 13.09 -1.78 -21.38
N HIS A 206 13.06 -1.24 -20.19
CA HIS A 206 12.44 0.02 -19.81
C HIS A 206 12.30 1.01 -20.96
N LYS A 207 11.15 1.05 -21.60
CA LYS A 207 10.73 2.26 -22.29
C LYS A 207 10.12 3.17 -21.22
N SER A 208 10.87 4.20 -20.88
CA SER A 208 10.38 5.33 -20.13
C SER A 208 9.09 5.83 -20.78
N VAL A 209 8.00 5.77 -20.06
CA VAL A 209 6.80 6.52 -20.41
C VAL A 209 7.20 7.99 -20.28
N LYS A 210 7.35 8.67 -21.40
CA LYS A 210 7.53 10.12 -21.44
C LYS A 210 6.29 10.76 -20.87
N GLU A 211 6.45 11.53 -19.80
CA GLU A 211 5.49 12.55 -19.40
C GLU A 211 5.28 13.51 -20.57
N GLY A 212 4.07 13.63 -21.02
CA GLY A 212 3.67 14.63 -21.99
C GLY A 212 2.98 14.05 -23.21
N GLU A 213 1.67 13.78 -23.07
CA GLU A 213 0.67 13.91 -24.12
C GLU A 213 -0.71 13.49 -23.60
N LEU A 214 -1.36 14.39 -22.92
CA LEU A 214 -2.83 14.33 -22.71
C LEU A 214 -3.31 15.69 -22.18
N LEU A 215 -3.21 16.71 -23.02
CA LEU A 215 -4.03 17.91 -22.94
C LEU A 215 -4.00 18.60 -24.32
N THR A 216 -4.87 18.14 -25.21
CA THR A 216 -5.52 18.98 -26.24
C THR A 216 -6.54 18.13 -26.99
N LYS A 217 -7.76 18.16 -26.59
CA LYS A 217 -8.99 18.41 -27.36
C LYS A 217 -10.17 18.39 -26.42
#